data_8307eb3336389c1a90e944b67b1aaa18
#
_entry.id   8307eb3336389c1a90e944b67b1aaa18
#
_cell.length_a   1.000
_cell.length_b   1.000
_cell.length_c   1.000
_cell.angle_alpha   90.00
_cell.angle_beta   90.00
_cell.angle_gamma   90.00
#
_symmetry.space_group_name_H-M   'P 1'
#
loop_
_entity.id
_entity.type
_entity.pdbx_description
1 polymer ?
#
loop_
_entity_poly.entity_id
_entity_poly.type
_entity_poly.pdbx_seq_one_letter_code
_entity_poly.pdbx_strand_id
1 'polypeptide(L)'
;MSVQNKYPFYLSTVIGAILIGLAPILMRYSEVSPSMTGFYRFFFAFLILLLYGAIQGKKFFANTNLFILALPGIFFGADIALWHTAIMITPVTNAALLVNTAPIYVGIISFLFFKERISKLFLISLILSFIGVSLIILNLQNFDVFLGKNLRGDLLSLLAAIFYAGYLV
;
A
#
# COMPACT_ATOMS: atom_id res chain seq x y z
N MET A 1 -19.56 -30.90 4.29
CA MET A 1 -18.69 -29.71 4.23
C MET A 1 -18.81 -29.00 5.56
N SER A 2 -17.75 -29.03 6.40
CA SER A 2 -17.76 -28.37 7.71
C SER A 2 -17.77 -26.85 7.48
N VAL A 3 -18.72 -26.20 8.12
CA VAL A 3 -18.72 -24.72 8.20
C VAL A 3 -17.47 -24.32 8.96
N GLN A 4 -16.38 -24.05 8.25
CA GLN A 4 -15.18 -23.52 8.89
C GLN A 4 -15.56 -22.21 9.58
N ASN A 5 -15.27 -22.14 10.87
CA ASN A 5 -15.50 -20.95 11.66
C ASN A 5 -14.72 -19.76 11.02
N LYS A 6 -15.42 -18.84 10.37
CA LYS A 6 -14.82 -17.71 9.62
C LYS A 6 -14.44 -16.54 10.55
N TYR A 7 -14.85 -16.56 11.81
CA TYR A 7 -14.59 -15.48 12.77
C TYR A 7 -13.09 -15.13 12.96
N PRO A 8 -12.16 -16.11 13.10
CA PRO A 8 -10.75 -15.77 13.25
C PRO A 8 -10.16 -15.07 12.02
N PHE A 9 -10.66 -15.35 10.81
CA PHE A 9 -10.21 -14.68 9.59
C PHE A 9 -10.69 -13.23 9.54
N TYR A 10 -11.93 -12.95 9.92
CA TYR A 10 -12.44 -11.58 10.01
C TYR A 10 -11.70 -10.77 11.07
N LEU A 11 -11.46 -11.37 12.24
CA LEU A 11 -10.74 -10.73 13.33
C LEU A 11 -9.30 -10.37 12.91
N SER A 12 -8.57 -11.29 12.28
CA SER A 12 -7.22 -11.03 11.80
C SER A 12 -7.17 -9.93 10.72
N THR A 13 -8.17 -9.89 9.83
CA THR A 13 -8.28 -8.83 8.82
C THR A 13 -8.51 -7.47 9.47
N VAL A 14 -9.41 -7.38 10.45
CA VAL A 14 -9.68 -6.12 11.16
C VAL A 14 -8.44 -5.65 11.94
N ILE A 15 -7.77 -6.54 12.66
CA ILE A 15 -6.53 -6.20 13.37
C ILE A 15 -5.46 -5.73 12.39
N GLY A 16 -5.29 -6.44 11.27
CA GLY A 16 -4.35 -6.05 10.20
C GLY A 16 -4.64 -4.67 9.65
N ALA A 17 -5.91 -4.35 9.38
CA ALA A 17 -6.33 -3.05 8.88
C ALA A 17 -6.04 -1.92 9.90
N ILE A 18 -6.30 -2.15 11.19
CA ILE A 18 -5.97 -1.19 12.26
C ILE A 18 -4.46 -0.95 12.33
N LEU A 19 -3.64 -2.00 12.31
CA LEU A 19 -2.18 -1.88 12.37
C LEU A 19 -1.61 -1.15 11.16
N ILE A 20 -2.14 -1.41 9.96
CA ILE A 20 -1.75 -0.69 8.74
C ILE A 20 -2.15 0.78 8.83
N GLY A 21 -3.35 1.08 9.34
CA GLY A 21 -3.83 2.46 9.50
C GLY A 21 -3.03 3.28 10.52
N LEU A 22 -2.47 2.63 11.56
CA LEU A 22 -1.60 3.28 12.54
C LEU A 22 -0.18 3.56 12.01
N ALA A 23 0.28 2.81 11.01
CA ALA A 23 1.66 2.91 10.53
C ALA A 23 2.08 4.33 10.09
N PRO A 24 1.28 5.12 9.31
CA PRO A 24 1.65 6.48 8.92
C PRO A 24 1.74 7.43 10.12
N ILE A 25 0.89 7.23 11.13
CA ILE A 25 0.87 8.04 12.34
C ILE A 25 2.14 7.78 13.15
N LEU A 26 2.47 6.53 13.41
CA LEU A 26 3.67 6.13 14.14
C LEU A 26 4.95 6.59 13.41
N MET A 27 4.93 6.52 12.08
CA MET A 27 6.04 7.00 11.28
C MET A 27 6.29 8.50 11.46
N ARG A 28 5.23 9.31 11.52
CA ARG A 28 5.36 10.76 11.68
C ARG A 28 5.94 11.17 13.03
N TYR A 29 5.75 10.34 14.06
CA TYR A 29 6.34 10.52 15.39
C TYR A 29 7.72 9.87 15.54
N SER A 30 8.17 9.14 14.52
CA SER A 30 9.48 8.50 14.53
C SER A 30 10.59 9.53 14.25
N GLU A 31 11.64 9.54 15.07
CA GLU A 31 12.84 10.33 14.84
C GLU A 31 13.76 9.72 13.76
N VAL A 32 13.42 8.51 13.29
CA VAL A 32 14.19 7.78 12.28
C VAL A 32 13.80 8.25 10.88
N SER A 33 14.79 8.31 9.98
CA SER A 33 14.53 8.71 8.59
C SER A 33 13.53 7.78 7.89
N PRO A 34 12.75 8.30 6.91
CA PRO A 34 11.76 7.52 6.18
C PRO A 34 12.31 6.22 5.59
N SER A 35 13.50 6.28 4.99
CA SER A 35 14.17 5.13 4.39
C SER A 35 14.54 4.06 5.42
N MET A 36 15.04 4.51 6.58
CA MET A 36 15.39 3.59 7.68
C MET A 36 14.16 2.94 8.30
N THR A 37 13.07 3.68 8.45
CA THR A 37 11.79 3.12 8.94
C THR A 37 11.28 2.05 7.98
N GLY A 38 11.35 2.29 6.67
CA GLY A 38 11.02 1.30 5.65
C GLY A 38 11.92 0.06 5.73
N PHE A 39 13.24 0.27 5.85
CA PHE A 39 14.21 -0.82 5.99
C PHE A 39 13.92 -1.68 7.22
N TYR A 40 13.75 -1.10 8.40
CA TYR A 40 13.45 -1.87 9.62
C TYR A 40 12.13 -2.63 9.52
N ARG A 41 11.11 -2.07 8.90
CA ARG A 41 9.83 -2.75 8.66
C ARG A 41 10.02 -4.02 7.84
N PHE A 42 10.76 -3.98 6.73
CA PHE A 42 11.04 -5.16 5.93
C PHE A 42 11.98 -6.13 6.62
N PHE A 43 13.01 -5.63 7.29
CA PHE A 43 14.00 -6.45 8.00
C PHE A 43 13.34 -7.28 9.11
N PHE A 44 12.54 -6.67 9.98
CA PHE A 44 11.87 -7.41 11.05
C PHE A 44 10.78 -8.35 10.50
N ALA A 45 10.03 -7.93 9.49
CA ALA A 45 9.07 -8.81 8.83
C ALA A 45 9.75 -10.04 8.22
N PHE A 46 10.89 -9.86 7.55
CA PHE A 46 11.69 -10.95 7.00
C PHE A 46 12.17 -11.91 8.09
N LEU A 47 12.73 -11.40 9.19
CA LEU A 47 13.19 -12.24 10.31
C LEU A 47 12.04 -13.08 10.90
N ILE A 48 10.89 -12.46 11.15
CA ILE A 48 9.71 -13.15 11.71
C ILE A 48 9.24 -14.24 10.76
N LEU A 49 9.13 -13.95 9.47
CA LEU A 49 8.71 -14.94 8.47
C LEU A 49 9.72 -16.07 8.33
N LEU A 50 11.01 -15.77 8.37
CA LEU A 50 12.09 -16.76 8.28
C LEU A 50 12.05 -17.70 9.49
N LEU A 51 11.92 -17.17 10.70
CA LEU A 51 11.79 -17.97 11.92
C LEU A 51 10.52 -18.83 11.89
N TYR A 52 9.39 -18.25 11.51
CA TYR A 52 8.13 -18.98 11.39
C TYR A 52 8.21 -20.14 10.39
N GLY A 53 8.82 -19.92 9.24
CA GLY A 53 9.00 -20.96 8.25
C GLY A 53 9.99 -22.03 8.67
N ALA A 54 11.07 -21.66 9.35
CA ALA A 54 12.02 -22.62 9.92
C ALA A 54 11.33 -23.55 10.94
N ILE A 55 10.50 -22.98 11.83
CA ILE A 55 9.73 -23.76 12.80
C ILE A 55 8.75 -24.72 12.10
N GLN A 56 8.16 -24.32 10.97
CA GLN A 56 7.25 -25.18 10.21
C GLN A 56 7.96 -26.16 9.25
N GLY A 57 9.28 -26.18 9.22
CA GLY A 57 10.06 -27.02 8.30
C GLY A 57 9.86 -26.67 6.82
N LYS A 58 9.36 -25.46 6.51
CA LYS A 58 9.12 -25.02 5.12
C LYS A 58 10.41 -24.56 4.47
N LYS A 59 10.69 -25.09 3.29
CA LYS A 59 11.81 -24.64 2.44
C LYS A 59 11.34 -23.43 1.61
N PHE A 60 11.64 -22.22 2.05
CA PHE A 60 11.18 -20.99 1.41
C PHE A 60 11.63 -20.83 -0.05
N PHE A 61 12.79 -21.34 -0.40
CA PHE A 61 13.40 -21.13 -1.72
C PHE A 61 13.48 -22.41 -2.55
N ALA A 62 12.80 -23.51 -2.16
CA ALA A 62 12.82 -24.73 -2.93
C ALA A 62 12.05 -24.53 -4.25
N ASN A 63 12.76 -24.67 -5.37
CA ASN A 63 12.21 -24.60 -6.74
C ASN A 63 11.55 -23.29 -7.15
N THR A 64 11.84 -22.17 -6.49
CA THR A 64 11.26 -20.88 -6.86
C THR A 64 12.27 -20.01 -7.59
N ASN A 65 11.87 -19.43 -8.71
CA ASN A 65 12.71 -18.48 -9.43
C ASN A 65 12.83 -17.18 -8.60
N LEU A 66 14.03 -16.94 -8.06
CA LEU A 66 14.31 -15.78 -7.22
C LEU A 66 14.03 -14.44 -7.93
N PHE A 67 14.18 -14.40 -9.26
CA PHE A 67 13.87 -13.20 -10.04
C PHE A 67 12.38 -12.86 -9.99
N ILE A 68 11.51 -13.86 -10.11
CA ILE A 68 10.05 -13.68 -10.02
C ILE A 68 9.65 -13.23 -8.61
N LEU A 69 10.33 -13.71 -7.57
CA LEU A 69 10.07 -13.27 -6.19
C LEU A 69 10.62 -11.89 -5.90
N ALA A 70 11.76 -11.53 -6.51
CA ALA A 70 12.39 -10.22 -6.26
C ALA A 70 11.60 -9.07 -6.88
N LEU A 71 10.95 -9.29 -8.02
CA LEU A 71 10.25 -8.25 -8.76
C LEU A 71 9.15 -7.57 -7.94
N PRO A 72 8.16 -8.28 -7.35
CA PRO A 72 7.20 -7.66 -6.44
C PRO A 72 7.86 -6.98 -5.24
N GLY A 73 8.93 -7.57 -4.70
CA GLY A 73 9.67 -7.00 -3.58
C GLY A 73 10.29 -5.64 -3.92
N ILE A 74 10.86 -5.49 -5.12
CA ILE A 74 11.42 -4.22 -5.62
C ILE A 74 10.31 -3.18 -5.78
N PHE A 75 9.19 -3.55 -6.41
CA PHE A 75 8.06 -2.65 -6.59
C PHE A 75 7.50 -2.19 -5.25
N PHE A 76 7.27 -3.11 -4.32
CA PHE A 76 6.76 -2.76 -3.00
C PHE A 76 7.76 -1.97 -2.15
N GLY A 77 9.05 -2.28 -2.26
CA GLY A 77 10.12 -1.51 -1.61
C GLY A 77 10.20 -0.07 -2.11
N ALA A 78 10.09 0.12 -3.43
CA ALA A 78 10.06 1.44 -4.05
C ALA A 78 8.81 2.24 -3.63
N ASP A 79 7.63 1.60 -3.63
CA ASP A 79 6.38 2.20 -3.13
C ASP A 79 6.57 2.73 -1.71
N ILE A 80 6.98 1.87 -0.79
CA ILE A 80 7.16 2.24 0.62
C ILE A 80 8.18 3.38 0.79
N ALA A 81 9.29 3.35 0.07
CA ALA A 81 10.30 4.41 0.15
C ALA A 81 9.77 5.78 -0.31
N LEU A 82 9.04 5.78 -1.43
CA LEU A 82 8.42 6.97 -2.00
C LEU A 82 7.31 7.51 -1.10
N TRP A 83 6.43 6.62 -0.64
CA TRP A 83 5.31 6.99 0.22
C TRP A 83 5.77 7.52 1.58
N HIS A 84 6.73 6.86 2.22
CA HIS A 84 7.31 7.35 3.46
C HIS A 84 7.96 8.73 3.30
N THR A 85 8.63 8.97 2.20
CA THR A 85 9.18 10.29 1.89
C THR A 85 8.08 11.32 1.66
N ALA A 86 7.02 10.94 0.95
CA ALA A 86 5.89 11.81 0.67
C ALA A 86 5.19 12.30 1.94
N ILE A 87 4.87 11.42 2.89
CA ILE A 87 4.16 11.79 4.12
C ILE A 87 4.97 12.69 5.07
N MET A 88 6.27 12.83 4.85
CA MET A 88 7.10 13.79 5.61
C MET A 88 7.00 15.22 5.06
N ILE A 89 6.64 15.39 3.80
CA ILE A 89 6.65 16.66 3.08
C ILE A 89 5.27 17.11 2.59
N THR A 90 4.26 16.22 2.62
CA THR A 90 2.86 16.56 2.32
C THR A 90 1.95 16.10 3.47
N PRO A 91 0.74 16.66 3.63
CA PRO A 91 -0.23 16.14 4.61
C PRO A 91 -0.51 14.65 4.38
N VAL A 92 -0.55 13.88 5.47
CA VAL A 92 -0.78 12.42 5.41
C VAL A 92 -2.07 12.08 4.67
N THR A 93 -3.10 12.92 4.83
CA THR A 93 -4.38 12.79 4.11
C THR A 93 -4.23 12.90 2.60
N ASN A 94 -3.43 13.86 2.11
CA ASN A 94 -3.17 14.03 0.68
C ASN A 94 -2.38 12.83 0.15
N ALA A 95 -1.30 12.44 0.85
CA ALA A 95 -0.50 11.27 0.48
C ALA A 95 -1.37 10.00 0.42
N ALA A 96 -2.24 9.79 1.42
CA ALA A 96 -3.13 8.63 1.45
C ALA A 96 -4.16 8.66 0.30
N LEU A 97 -4.74 9.83 -0.02
CA LEU A 97 -5.66 9.96 -1.16
C LEU A 97 -4.95 9.58 -2.46
N LEU A 98 -3.77 10.13 -2.69
CA LEU A 98 -3.04 9.94 -3.92
C LEU A 98 -2.54 8.50 -4.09
N VAL A 99 -2.09 7.83 -3.02
CA VAL A 99 -1.75 6.40 -3.06
C VAL A 99 -2.98 5.54 -3.31
N ASN A 100 -4.15 5.91 -2.80
CA ASN A 100 -5.41 5.21 -3.09
C ASN A 100 -5.87 5.34 -4.56
N THR A 101 -5.15 6.06 -5.41
CA THR A 101 -5.33 6.00 -6.87
C THR A 101 -4.74 4.72 -7.51
N ALA A 102 -3.98 3.91 -6.76
CA ALA A 102 -3.37 2.67 -7.25
C ALA A 102 -4.33 1.73 -8.01
N PRO A 103 -5.61 1.54 -7.62
CA PRO A 103 -6.54 0.74 -8.39
C PRO A 103 -6.75 1.21 -9.84
N ILE A 104 -6.58 2.51 -10.13
CA ILE A 104 -6.63 3.04 -11.50
C ILE A 104 -5.49 2.45 -12.31
N TYR A 105 -4.26 2.51 -11.78
CA TYR A 105 -3.07 1.98 -12.45
C TYR A 105 -3.13 0.45 -12.58
N VAL A 106 -3.63 -0.26 -11.55
CA VAL A 106 -3.91 -1.71 -11.63
C VAL A 106 -4.84 -1.99 -12.80
N GLY A 107 -5.97 -1.29 -12.90
CA GLY A 107 -6.92 -1.46 -14.01
C GLY A 107 -6.27 -1.20 -15.37
N ILE A 108 -5.46 -0.15 -15.51
CA ILE A 108 -4.74 0.17 -16.75
C ILE A 108 -3.75 -0.93 -17.10
N ILE A 109 -2.93 -1.39 -16.15
CA ILE A 109 -1.93 -2.44 -16.35
C ILE A 109 -2.63 -3.76 -16.72
N SER A 110 -3.68 -4.16 -15.99
CA SER A 110 -4.46 -5.36 -16.28
C SER A 110 -5.08 -5.32 -17.68
N PHE A 111 -5.60 -4.18 -18.09
CA PHE A 111 -6.16 -4.01 -19.44
C PHE A 111 -5.08 -4.11 -20.53
N LEU A 112 -3.94 -3.46 -20.35
CA LEU A 112 -2.88 -3.39 -21.36
C LEU A 112 -2.11 -4.71 -21.50
N PHE A 113 -1.73 -5.33 -20.38
CA PHE A 113 -0.86 -6.52 -20.38
C PHE A 113 -1.63 -7.83 -20.36
N PHE A 114 -2.72 -7.90 -19.61
CA PHE A 114 -3.52 -9.14 -19.48
C PHE A 114 -4.79 -9.11 -20.36
N LYS A 115 -5.08 -7.99 -21.04
CA LYS A 115 -6.28 -7.80 -21.87
C LYS A 115 -7.57 -8.03 -21.10
N GLU A 116 -7.56 -7.84 -19.80
CA GLU A 116 -8.73 -7.97 -18.95
C GLU A 116 -9.71 -6.83 -19.20
N ARG A 117 -10.99 -7.16 -19.27
CA ARG A 117 -12.04 -6.15 -19.47
C ARG A 117 -12.36 -5.47 -18.15
N ILE A 118 -12.18 -4.16 -18.10
CA ILE A 118 -12.59 -3.35 -16.95
C ILE A 118 -14.11 -3.37 -16.86
N SER A 119 -14.65 -3.90 -15.75
CA SER A 119 -16.11 -3.97 -15.56
C SER A 119 -16.67 -2.58 -15.22
N LYS A 120 -17.94 -2.34 -15.65
CA LYS A 120 -18.65 -1.09 -15.28
C LYS A 120 -18.77 -0.93 -13.76
N LEU A 121 -18.96 -2.05 -13.04
CA LEU A 121 -19.06 -2.05 -11.59
C LEU A 121 -17.74 -1.61 -10.94
N PHE A 122 -16.60 -2.06 -11.46
CA PHE A 122 -15.27 -1.61 -11.00
C PHE A 122 -15.11 -0.09 -11.16
N LEU A 123 -15.46 0.47 -12.32
CA LEU A 123 -15.39 1.90 -12.58
C LEU A 123 -16.28 2.71 -11.61
N ILE A 124 -17.52 2.26 -11.40
CA ILE A 124 -18.45 2.90 -10.46
C ILE A 124 -17.90 2.86 -9.04
N SER A 125 -17.41 1.70 -8.60
CA SER A 125 -16.80 1.55 -7.27
C SER A 125 -15.58 2.45 -7.07
N LEU A 126 -14.75 2.58 -8.10
CA LEU A 126 -13.59 3.47 -8.11
C LEU A 126 -13.99 4.93 -7.95
N ILE A 127 -14.97 5.40 -8.73
CA ILE A 127 -15.49 6.77 -8.66
C ILE A 127 -16.09 7.04 -7.27
N LEU A 128 -16.91 6.13 -6.74
CA LEU A 128 -17.51 6.26 -5.41
C LEU A 128 -16.45 6.31 -4.31
N SER A 129 -15.42 5.46 -4.38
CA SER A 129 -14.29 5.49 -3.45
C SER A 129 -13.57 6.83 -3.48
N PHE A 130 -13.31 7.36 -4.68
CA PHE A 130 -12.65 8.65 -4.87
C PHE A 130 -13.48 9.81 -4.28
N ILE A 131 -14.78 9.83 -4.55
CA ILE A 131 -15.71 10.83 -3.99
C ILE A 131 -15.72 10.73 -2.46
N GLY A 132 -15.83 9.51 -1.91
CA GLY A 132 -15.85 9.29 -0.45
C GLY A 132 -14.59 9.83 0.24
N VAL A 133 -13.41 9.50 -0.27
CA VAL A 133 -12.14 9.98 0.28
C VAL A 133 -12.01 11.50 0.12
N SER A 134 -12.41 12.05 -1.03
CA SER A 134 -12.37 13.49 -1.28
C SER A 134 -13.27 14.26 -0.32
N LEU A 135 -14.48 13.77 -0.03
CA LEU A 135 -15.39 14.39 0.94
C LEU A 135 -14.80 14.40 2.36
N ILE A 136 -14.13 13.33 2.78
CA ILE A 136 -13.46 13.28 4.08
C ILE A 136 -12.38 14.36 4.16
N ILE A 137 -11.57 14.51 3.12
CA ILE A 137 -10.46 15.47 3.08
C ILE A 137 -11.00 16.91 3.06
N LEU A 138 -11.99 17.20 2.24
CA LEU A 138 -12.59 18.53 2.15
C LEU A 138 -13.25 18.96 3.46
N ASN A 139 -13.80 18.02 4.24
CA ASN A 139 -14.41 18.32 5.54
C ASN A 139 -13.38 18.50 6.67
N LEU A 140 -12.18 17.93 6.55
CA LEU A 140 -11.15 17.96 7.60
C LEU A 140 -10.10 19.06 7.41
N GLN A 141 -10.01 19.68 6.24
CA GLN A 141 -8.95 20.64 5.93
C GLN A 141 -9.49 21.87 5.18
N ASN A 142 -8.92 23.03 5.51
CA ASN A 142 -9.11 24.22 4.69
C ASN A 142 -8.62 23.95 3.26
N PHE A 143 -9.38 24.39 2.28
CA PHE A 143 -9.16 24.19 0.83
C PHE A 143 -7.75 24.58 0.36
N ASP A 144 -7.12 25.55 1.06
CA ASP A 144 -5.75 26.00 0.80
C ASP A 144 -4.67 24.93 1.01
N VAL A 145 -4.94 23.90 1.81
CA VAL A 145 -4.01 22.79 2.05
C VAL A 145 -4.04 21.78 0.90
N PHE A 146 -5.18 21.69 0.20
CA PHE A 146 -5.36 20.80 -0.95
C PHE A 146 -4.67 21.32 -2.22
N LEU A 147 -4.59 22.66 -2.38
CA LEU A 147 -4.03 23.28 -3.58
C LEU A 147 -2.51 23.48 -3.53
N GLY A 148 -1.75 22.38 -3.49
CA GLY A 148 -0.42 22.38 -4.11
C GLY A 148 0.74 23.06 -3.37
N LYS A 149 0.65 23.31 -2.04
CA LYS A 149 1.83 23.81 -1.28
C LYS A 149 2.99 22.82 -1.28
N ASN A 150 2.73 21.53 -1.55
CA ASN A 150 3.73 20.45 -1.48
C ASN A 150 3.69 19.54 -2.71
N LEU A 151 3.70 20.12 -3.91
CA LEU A 151 3.66 19.38 -5.18
C LEU A 151 4.65 18.21 -5.26
N ARG A 152 5.85 18.36 -4.66
CA ARG A 152 6.84 17.27 -4.62
C ARG A 152 6.34 16.05 -3.85
N GLY A 153 5.71 16.24 -2.69
CA GLY A 153 5.13 15.14 -1.91
C GLY A 153 3.96 14.47 -2.59
N ASP A 154 3.12 15.27 -3.26
CA ASP A 154 1.98 14.78 -4.01
C ASP A 154 2.43 13.95 -5.23
N LEU A 155 3.44 14.40 -5.96
CA LEU A 155 4.05 13.63 -7.06
C LEU A 155 4.70 12.33 -6.58
N LEU A 156 5.40 12.35 -5.43
CA LEU A 156 5.96 11.14 -4.84
C LEU A 156 4.87 10.15 -4.44
N SER A 157 3.73 10.63 -3.93
CA SER A 157 2.59 9.78 -3.58
C SER A 157 1.94 9.13 -4.81
N LEU A 158 1.81 9.88 -5.91
CA LEU A 158 1.32 9.33 -7.19
C LEU A 158 2.29 8.29 -7.75
N LEU A 159 3.59 8.57 -7.68
CA LEU A 159 4.61 7.62 -8.12
C LEU A 159 4.60 6.35 -7.26
N ALA A 160 4.45 6.48 -5.94
CA ALA A 160 4.23 5.37 -5.03
C ALA A 160 3.02 4.52 -5.45
N ALA A 161 1.89 5.14 -5.79
CA ALA A 161 0.70 4.44 -6.28
C ALA A 161 0.97 3.60 -7.54
N ILE A 162 1.81 4.09 -8.47
CA ILE A 162 2.21 3.34 -9.67
C ILE A 162 3.05 2.11 -9.29
N PHE A 163 4.04 2.28 -8.40
CA PHE A 163 4.85 1.16 -7.92
C PHE A 163 4.00 0.16 -7.13
N TYR A 164 3.09 0.63 -6.29
CA TYR A 164 2.15 -0.24 -5.58
C TYR A 164 1.26 -1.04 -6.54
N ALA A 165 0.77 -0.41 -7.61
CA ALA A 165 0.03 -1.10 -8.65
C ALA A 165 0.87 -2.19 -9.35
N GLY A 166 2.15 -1.91 -9.63
CA GLY A 166 3.08 -2.90 -10.18
C GLY A 166 3.36 -4.08 -9.24
N TYR A 167 3.28 -3.86 -7.93
CA TYR A 167 3.35 -4.93 -6.94
C TYR A 167 2.08 -5.80 -6.92
N LEU A 168 0.89 -5.20 -7.15
CA LEU A 168 -0.40 -5.89 -7.08
C LEU A 168 -0.71 -6.74 -8.34
N VAL A 169 -0.09 -6.44 -9.47
CA VAL A 169 -0.30 -7.10 -10.76
C VAL A 169 0.77 -8.16 -11.01
#